data_caf1c82a6001f73602772087336b8306
#
_entry.id   caf1c82a6001f73602772087336b8306
#
_cell.length_a   1.000
_cell.length_b   1.000
_cell.length_c   1.000
_cell.angle_alpha   90.00
_cell.angle_beta   90.00
_cell.angle_gamma   90.00
#
_symmetry.space_group_name_H-M   'P 1'
#
loop_
_entity.id
_entity.type
_entity.pdbx_description
1 polymer ?
#
loop_
_entity_poly.entity_id
_entity_poly.type
_entity_poly.pdbx_seq_one_letter_code
_entity_poly.pdbx_strand_id
1 'polypeptide(L)'
;MLKVYEVIKIKNIDTYEMFKNGLHTVLSADLINVVFNNKKSNKEKYIRLDNELVIRSVSELNVKAKDIINLIELTDLKQINQIIEELIKLVLNKKLANTETDIFKYLLKKYQH
;
A
#
# COMPACT_ATOMS: atom_id res chain seq x y z
N MET A 1 -17.27 -8.11 3.83
CA MET A 1 -17.43 -9.40 3.12
C MET A 1 -16.90 -9.38 1.69
N LEU A 2 -17.26 -8.38 0.89
CA LEU A 2 -16.75 -8.27 -0.49
C LEU A 2 -15.22 -8.20 -0.53
N LYS A 3 -14.59 -7.47 0.38
CA LYS A 3 -13.13 -7.39 0.45
C LYS A 3 -12.48 -8.75 0.72
N VAL A 4 -13.10 -9.57 1.57
CA VAL A 4 -12.58 -10.91 1.86
C VAL A 4 -12.57 -11.76 0.60
N TYR A 5 -13.65 -11.72 -0.19
CA TYR A 5 -13.73 -12.46 -1.44
C TYR A 5 -12.69 -12.00 -2.46
N GLU A 6 -12.43 -10.70 -2.53
CA GLU A 6 -11.38 -10.17 -3.39
C GLU A 6 -10.01 -10.68 -2.98
N VAL A 7 -9.72 -10.67 -1.67
CA VAL A 7 -8.44 -11.12 -1.13
C VAL A 7 -8.22 -12.62 -1.35
N ILE A 8 -9.28 -13.43 -1.25
CA ILE A 8 -9.19 -14.88 -1.50
C ILE A 8 -8.59 -15.17 -2.88
N LYS A 9 -8.88 -14.34 -3.87
CA LYS A 9 -8.41 -14.51 -5.26
C LYS A 9 -6.97 -14.06 -5.48
N ILE A 10 -6.37 -13.34 -4.54
CA ILE A 10 -5.01 -12.85 -4.68
C ILE A 10 -4.04 -14.00 -4.44
N LYS A 11 -3.18 -14.28 -5.42
CA LYS A 11 -2.22 -15.40 -5.35
C LYS A 11 -1.06 -15.11 -4.39
N ASN A 12 -0.64 -13.87 -4.30
CA ASN A 12 0.49 -13.49 -3.45
C ASN A 12 0.19 -12.15 -2.79
N ILE A 13 0.08 -12.17 -1.46
CA ILE A 13 -0.18 -10.97 -0.68
C ILE A 13 1.16 -10.40 -0.22
N ASP A 14 1.52 -9.24 -0.75
CA ASP A 14 2.71 -8.49 -0.38
C ASP A 14 2.38 -7.39 0.64
N THR A 15 3.36 -6.56 0.97
CA THR A 15 3.17 -5.46 1.92
C THR A 15 2.09 -4.47 1.46
N TYR A 16 2.03 -4.19 0.15
CA TYR A 16 1.01 -3.27 -0.38
C TYR A 16 -0.40 -3.84 -0.25
N GLU A 17 -0.57 -5.13 -0.56
CA GLU A 17 -1.87 -5.79 -0.40
C GLU A 17 -2.29 -5.83 1.06
N MET A 18 -1.34 -6.06 1.97
CA MET A 18 -1.60 -6.02 3.41
C MET A 18 -2.01 -4.60 3.85
N PHE A 19 -1.33 -3.59 3.35
CA PHE A 19 -1.66 -2.18 3.62
C PHE A 19 -3.09 -1.86 3.17
N LYS A 20 -3.46 -2.27 1.94
CA LYS A 20 -4.78 -1.98 1.36
C LYS A 20 -5.92 -2.66 2.11
N ASN A 21 -5.73 -3.92 2.50
CA ASN A 21 -6.82 -4.76 2.98
C ASN A 21 -6.88 -4.87 4.49
N GLY A 22 -5.74 -4.74 5.18
CA GLY A 22 -5.65 -4.89 6.62
C GLY A 22 -5.53 -6.33 7.05
N LEU A 23 -4.90 -6.54 8.21
CA LEU A 23 -4.61 -7.87 8.73
C LEU A 23 -5.87 -8.70 8.96
N HIS A 24 -6.91 -8.10 9.53
CA HIS A 24 -8.15 -8.83 9.83
C HIS A 24 -8.77 -9.42 8.56
N THR A 25 -8.86 -8.62 7.48
CA THR A 25 -9.42 -9.07 6.21
C THR A 25 -8.57 -10.18 5.59
N VAL A 26 -7.24 -10.03 5.62
CA VAL A 26 -6.32 -11.03 5.06
C VAL A 26 -6.40 -12.34 5.85
N LEU A 27 -6.45 -12.28 7.18
CA LEU A 27 -6.57 -13.49 8.00
C LEU A 27 -7.93 -14.18 7.80
N SER A 28 -9.00 -13.42 7.60
CA SER A 28 -10.31 -13.99 7.28
C SER A 28 -10.29 -14.74 5.96
N ALA A 29 -9.64 -14.15 4.94
CA ALA A 29 -9.48 -14.79 3.64
C ALA A 29 -8.63 -16.06 3.75
N ASP A 30 -7.56 -16.04 4.54
CA ASP A 30 -6.70 -17.20 4.78
C ASP A 30 -7.50 -18.35 5.41
N LEU A 31 -8.31 -18.04 6.41
CA LEU A 31 -9.15 -19.04 7.07
C LEU A 31 -10.12 -19.69 6.08
N ILE A 32 -10.76 -18.92 5.22
CA ILE A 32 -11.67 -19.42 4.21
C ILE A 32 -10.91 -20.33 3.22
N ASN A 33 -9.72 -19.94 2.80
CA ASN A 33 -8.90 -20.74 1.90
C ASN A 33 -8.50 -22.08 2.54
N VAL A 34 -8.17 -22.08 3.84
CA VAL A 34 -7.83 -23.31 4.56
C VAL A 34 -9.04 -24.24 4.65
N VAL A 35 -10.19 -23.70 5.05
CA VAL A 35 -11.40 -24.51 5.32
C VAL A 35 -12.07 -24.98 4.03
N PHE A 36 -12.21 -24.10 3.04
CA PHE A 36 -13.03 -24.40 1.85
C PHE A 36 -12.22 -24.74 0.60
N ASN A 37 -10.96 -24.33 0.52
CA ASN A 37 -10.15 -24.50 -0.68
C ASN A 37 -8.92 -25.39 -0.47
N ASN A 38 -8.85 -26.09 0.67
CA ASN A 38 -7.76 -27.03 0.98
C ASN A 38 -6.36 -26.44 0.86
N LYS A 39 -6.20 -25.16 1.16
CA LYS A 39 -4.90 -24.51 1.09
C LYS A 39 -4.22 -24.51 2.46
N LYS A 40 -2.89 -24.41 2.47
CA LYS A 40 -2.14 -24.28 3.71
C LYS A 40 -2.32 -22.87 4.27
N SER A 41 -2.34 -22.75 5.62
CA SER A 41 -2.43 -21.45 6.26
C SER A 41 -1.15 -20.65 6.08
N ASN A 42 -1.29 -19.36 5.79
CA ASN A 42 -0.19 -18.40 5.72
C ASN A 42 -0.28 -17.37 6.85
N LYS A 43 -0.97 -17.70 7.93
CA LYS A 43 -1.24 -16.78 9.04
C LYS A 43 0.04 -16.12 9.58
N GLU A 44 1.07 -16.91 9.83
CA GLU A 44 2.32 -16.39 10.38
C GLU A 44 3.01 -15.40 9.42
N LYS A 45 3.00 -15.73 8.13
CA LYS A 45 3.53 -14.85 7.10
C LYS A 45 2.79 -13.52 7.07
N TYR A 46 1.46 -13.56 7.16
CA TYR A 46 0.63 -12.36 7.10
C TYR A 46 0.81 -11.49 8.33
N ILE A 47 0.92 -12.09 9.52
CA ILE A 47 1.20 -11.33 10.74
C ILE A 47 2.55 -10.64 10.62
N ARG A 48 3.56 -11.32 10.08
CA ARG A 48 4.88 -10.73 9.86
C ARG A 48 4.84 -9.56 8.90
N LEU A 49 4.12 -9.71 7.77
CA LEU A 49 3.96 -8.62 6.81
C LEU A 49 3.28 -7.41 7.44
N ASP A 50 2.25 -7.63 8.25
CA ASP A 50 1.57 -6.54 8.94
C ASP A 50 2.51 -5.80 9.90
N ASN A 51 3.35 -6.54 10.63
CA ASN A 51 4.32 -5.94 11.55
C ASN A 51 5.41 -5.15 10.83
N GLU A 52 5.67 -5.46 9.57
CA GLU A 52 6.69 -4.78 8.76
C GLU A 52 6.16 -3.51 8.08
N LEU A 53 4.86 -3.21 8.19
CA LEU A 53 4.30 -2.02 7.55
C LEU A 53 4.89 -0.74 8.16
N VAL A 54 5.52 0.06 7.30
CA VAL A 54 6.09 1.36 7.69
C VAL A 54 4.97 2.36 7.96
N ILE A 55 3.92 2.30 7.14
CA ILE A 55 2.71 3.12 7.30
C ILE A 55 1.49 2.22 7.24
N ARG A 56 0.40 2.62 7.91
CA ARG A 56 -0.83 1.83 7.96
C ARG A 56 -2.00 2.49 7.25
N SER A 57 -1.87 3.77 6.89
CA SER A 57 -2.91 4.50 6.17
C SER A 57 -2.28 5.58 5.31
N VAL A 58 -3.05 6.05 4.33
CA VAL A 58 -2.62 7.15 3.45
C VAL A 58 -2.29 8.41 4.25
N SER A 59 -3.00 8.64 5.36
CA SER A 59 -2.79 9.81 6.20
C SER A 59 -1.42 9.82 6.88
N GLU A 60 -0.75 8.67 7.00
CA GLU A 60 0.59 8.58 7.59
C GLU A 60 1.70 8.93 6.58
N LEU A 61 1.38 9.01 5.30
CA LEU A 61 2.33 9.48 4.29
C LEU A 61 2.61 10.96 4.51
N ASN A 62 3.87 11.36 4.54
CA ASN A 62 4.28 12.74 4.87
C ASN A 62 4.14 13.72 3.72
N VAL A 63 3.29 13.42 2.76
CA VAL A 63 2.94 14.30 1.65
C VAL A 63 1.45 14.12 1.38
N LYS A 64 0.74 15.21 1.17
CA LYS A 64 -0.69 15.18 0.85
C LYS A 64 -0.90 15.53 -0.62
N ALA A 65 -2.10 15.24 -1.15
CA ALA A 65 -2.45 15.59 -2.52
C ALA A 65 -2.20 17.06 -2.83
N LYS A 66 -2.52 17.94 -1.89
CA LYS A 66 -2.29 19.38 -2.02
C LYS A 66 -0.83 19.71 -2.25
N ASP A 67 0.07 19.04 -1.54
CA ASP A 67 1.51 19.27 -1.68
C ASP A 67 2.00 18.86 -3.05
N ILE A 68 1.49 17.74 -3.58
CA ILE A 68 1.84 17.25 -4.91
C ILE A 68 1.34 18.22 -5.98
N ILE A 69 0.10 18.70 -5.86
CA ILE A 69 -0.47 19.66 -6.78
C ILE A 69 0.41 20.92 -6.87
N ASN A 70 0.82 21.42 -5.71
CA ASN A 70 1.63 22.64 -5.64
C ASN A 70 3.05 22.41 -6.18
N LEU A 71 3.62 21.24 -5.94
CA LEU A 71 5.01 20.95 -6.29
C LEU A 71 5.20 20.71 -7.78
N ILE A 72 4.32 19.94 -8.40
CA ILE A 72 4.47 19.51 -9.79
C ILE A 72 3.39 20.08 -10.72
N GLU A 73 2.56 20.96 -10.19
CA GLU A 73 1.55 21.71 -10.96
C GLU A 73 0.56 20.82 -11.73
N LEU A 74 0.27 19.62 -11.19
CA LEU A 74 -0.75 18.74 -11.73
C LEU A 74 -2.11 19.06 -11.15
N THR A 75 -3.14 19.05 -11.99
CA THR A 75 -4.53 19.31 -11.59
C THR A 75 -5.43 18.10 -11.79
N ASP A 76 -4.96 17.05 -12.48
CA ASP A 76 -5.73 15.84 -12.71
C ASP A 76 -5.71 14.94 -11.47
N LEU A 77 -6.84 14.81 -10.80
CA LEU A 77 -6.98 14.01 -9.57
C LEU A 77 -6.61 12.55 -9.79
N LYS A 78 -6.88 12.01 -10.97
CA LYS A 78 -6.55 10.62 -11.29
C LYS A 78 -5.03 10.41 -11.29
N GLN A 79 -4.29 11.32 -11.90
CA GLN A 79 -2.82 11.26 -11.90
C GLN A 79 -2.25 11.45 -10.49
N ILE A 80 -2.83 12.37 -9.72
CA ILE A 80 -2.40 12.62 -8.34
C ILE A 80 -2.60 11.36 -7.50
N ASN A 81 -3.73 10.68 -7.63
CA ASN A 81 -3.99 9.44 -6.91
C ASN A 81 -3.01 8.33 -7.31
N GLN A 82 -2.66 8.24 -8.60
CA GLN A 82 -1.65 7.30 -9.07
C GLN A 82 -0.28 7.58 -8.47
N ILE A 83 0.09 8.86 -8.35
CA ILE A 83 1.35 9.27 -7.74
C ILE A 83 1.38 8.89 -6.25
N ILE A 84 0.31 9.16 -5.53
CA ILE A 84 0.20 8.80 -4.12
C ILE A 84 0.34 7.29 -3.94
N GLU A 85 -0.33 6.50 -4.77
CA GLU A 85 -0.25 5.04 -4.74
C GLU A 85 1.19 4.56 -4.99
N GLU A 86 1.87 5.16 -5.95
CA GLU A 86 3.28 4.87 -6.24
C GLU A 86 4.18 5.17 -5.04
N LEU A 87 3.97 6.34 -4.41
CA LEU A 87 4.75 6.72 -3.23
C LEU A 87 4.53 5.75 -2.08
N ILE A 88 3.30 5.32 -1.85
CA ILE A 88 2.98 4.35 -0.81
C ILE A 88 3.72 3.04 -1.06
N LYS A 89 3.71 2.55 -2.30
CA LYS A 89 4.43 1.32 -2.65
C LYS A 89 5.93 1.44 -2.40
N LEU A 90 6.52 2.57 -2.76
CA LEU A 90 7.95 2.81 -2.54
C LEU A 90 8.29 2.88 -1.05
N VAL A 91 7.46 3.54 -0.27
CA VAL A 91 7.67 3.62 1.19
C VAL A 91 7.53 2.25 1.83
N LEU A 92 6.50 1.49 1.48
CA LEU A 92 6.29 0.14 2.03
C LEU A 92 7.41 -0.81 1.67
N ASN A 93 8.00 -0.66 0.49
CA ASN A 93 9.12 -1.49 0.03
C ASN A 93 10.48 -0.96 0.50
N LYS A 94 10.47 0.07 1.34
CA LYS A 94 11.68 0.69 1.91
C LYS A 94 12.64 1.24 0.87
N LYS A 95 12.12 1.59 -0.30
CA LYS A 95 12.89 2.20 -1.39
C LYS A 95 12.88 3.73 -1.32
N LEU A 96 12.00 4.30 -0.50
CA LEU A 96 11.85 5.73 -0.32
C LEU A 96 11.55 5.98 1.16
N ALA A 97 12.28 6.89 1.78
CA ALA A 97 12.00 7.27 3.16
C ALA A 97 10.72 8.11 3.23
N ASN A 98 9.90 7.87 4.27
CA ASN A 98 8.65 8.61 4.45
C ASN A 98 8.93 9.95 5.12
N THR A 99 9.68 10.81 4.45
CA THR A 99 9.94 12.19 4.88
C THR A 99 9.59 13.13 3.75
N GLU A 100 9.12 14.32 4.11
CA GLU A 100 8.74 15.34 3.14
C GLU A 100 9.90 15.65 2.18
N THR A 101 11.10 15.80 2.71
CA THR A 101 12.29 16.13 1.92
C THR A 101 12.59 15.06 0.87
N ASP A 102 12.63 13.80 1.28
CA ASP A 102 12.97 12.70 0.37
C ASP A 102 11.89 12.49 -0.68
N ILE A 103 10.62 12.60 -0.29
CA ILE A 103 9.50 12.47 -1.21
C ILE A 103 9.51 13.59 -2.24
N PHE A 104 9.75 14.84 -1.81
CA PHE A 104 9.82 15.99 -2.71
C PHE A 104 10.98 15.84 -3.70
N LYS A 105 12.15 15.38 -3.24
CA LYS A 105 13.29 15.13 -4.15
C LYS A 105 12.94 14.08 -5.19
N TYR A 106 12.28 13.01 -4.80
CA TYR A 106 11.86 11.97 -5.72
C TYR A 106 10.90 12.52 -6.78
N LEU A 107 9.89 13.28 -6.34
CA LEU A 107 8.87 13.84 -7.24
C LEU A 107 9.50 14.84 -8.23
N LEU A 108 10.37 15.70 -7.74
CA LEU A 108 11.04 16.70 -8.60
C LEU A 108 11.91 16.01 -9.64
N LYS A 109 12.62 14.96 -9.24
CA LYS A 109 13.48 14.22 -10.16
C LYS A 109 12.68 13.51 -11.24
N LYS A 110 11.51 12.96 -10.89
CA LYS A 110 10.71 12.15 -11.81
C LYS A 110 9.77 12.96 -12.69
N TYR A 111 9.15 14.01 -12.14
CA TYR A 111 8.06 14.72 -12.81
C TYR A 111 8.39 16.15 -13.26
N GLN A 112 9.48 16.72 -12.78
CA GLN A 112 9.97 18.01 -13.27
C GLN A 112 11.28 17.82 -14.02
N HIS A 113 11.30 18.31 -15.23
CA HIS A 113 12.49 18.28 -16.10
C HIS A 113 13.03 19.67 -16.30
#